data_879370764b2028506f84c465cb4c33bb
#
_entry.id   879370764b2028506f84c465cb4c33bb
#
_cell.length_a   1.000
_cell.length_b   1.000
_cell.length_c   1.000
_cell.angle_alpha   90.00
_cell.angle_beta   90.00
_cell.angle_gamma   90.00
#
_symmetry.space_group_name_H-M   'P 1'
#
loop_
_entity.id
_entity.type
_entity.pdbx_description
1 polymer ?
#
loop_
_entity_poly.entity_id
_entity_poly.type
_entity_poly.pdbx_seq_one_letter_code
_entity_poly.pdbx_strand_id
1 'polypeptide(L)'
;IIYLLNYISRKVKLNNKLVILFLPYFCLYSLFYVIIPGKNLTECLSFTRLIAPVEQAVEDAIAFREIYTNMQNNVQIVDKGRDIPNIVFILGESTSKGHMSLYGYPLETTPKMDKKAKNNELYVFKDVISPHAYTIGSLREVFTFHNYEATNKWYECNNLFDIMKKAGYKTYWLSNQETSGQWANVALAYANRCDYKKFTGIRQSYEKSYRADGELLPLLYEAMNNNSDKNFYVLHLMGCHGEYENRYTPDFAKFSDVDEIKEIIKTQEAKTKRAQYDNAILYNDTIVTQVMEAFKDKEAIVIYMPDHGEEVYDLKNFNGHSDDNPTKSMLEIPFVIYTTEKFKQKYPLVDAQIRASVDKKYMTDDLIHTILDITGIKTPEFQETRSIINPYYNQERKRIFLDKDYDNWQ
;
A
#
# COMPACT_ATOMS: atom_id res chain seq x y z
N ILE A 1 -21.05 -7.20 -25.31
CA ILE A 1 -20.78 -6.58 -26.62
C ILE A 1 -22.06 -6.03 -27.21
N ILE A 2 -23.13 -6.82 -27.39
CA ILE A 2 -24.41 -6.37 -27.99
C ILE A 2 -25.06 -5.23 -27.16
N TYR A 3 -25.02 -5.29 -25.85
CA TYR A 3 -25.51 -4.23 -24.96
C TYR A 3 -24.69 -2.95 -25.06
N LEU A 4 -23.36 -3.06 -25.12
CA LEU A 4 -22.45 -1.92 -25.26
C LEU A 4 -22.61 -1.27 -26.64
N LEU A 5 -22.70 -2.06 -27.70
CA LEU A 5 -22.94 -1.58 -29.06
C LEU A 5 -24.32 -0.88 -29.17
N ASN A 6 -25.37 -1.42 -28.54
CA ASN A 6 -26.68 -0.75 -28.46
C ASN A 6 -26.65 0.54 -27.64
N TYR A 7 -25.87 0.60 -26.55
CA TYR A 7 -25.69 1.80 -25.76
C TYR A 7 -24.96 2.89 -26.55
N ILE A 8 -23.85 2.52 -27.20
CA ILE A 8 -23.06 3.43 -28.05
C ILE A 8 -23.86 3.90 -29.26
N SER A 9 -24.61 3.02 -29.94
CA SER A 9 -25.45 3.37 -31.10
C SER A 9 -26.57 4.35 -30.73
N ARG A 10 -27.14 4.27 -29.52
CA ARG A 10 -28.16 5.19 -29.02
C ARG A 10 -27.61 6.56 -28.63
N LYS A 11 -26.38 6.65 -28.15
CA LYS A 11 -25.77 7.94 -27.75
C LYS A 11 -25.05 8.68 -28.86
N VAL A 12 -24.45 7.96 -29.82
CA VAL A 12 -23.56 8.57 -30.82
C VAL A 12 -24.22 8.77 -32.20
N LYS A 13 -25.52 8.42 -32.37
CA LYS A 13 -26.22 8.50 -33.67
C LYS A 13 -25.35 7.95 -34.82
N LEU A 14 -24.64 6.85 -34.60
CA LEU A 14 -23.87 6.19 -35.63
C LEU A 14 -24.81 5.68 -36.71
N ASN A 15 -24.52 6.02 -37.96
CA ASN A 15 -25.27 5.55 -39.10
C ASN A 15 -25.18 4.03 -39.15
N ASN A 16 -26.29 3.33 -38.96
CA ASN A 16 -26.38 1.86 -38.96
C ASN A 16 -25.67 1.22 -40.17
N LYS A 17 -25.60 1.93 -41.31
CA LYS A 17 -24.85 1.48 -42.49
C LYS A 17 -23.36 1.35 -42.26
N LEU A 18 -22.74 2.23 -41.48
CA LEU A 18 -21.32 2.15 -41.12
C LEU A 18 -21.04 0.97 -40.18
N VAL A 19 -21.89 0.73 -39.19
CA VAL A 19 -21.76 -0.40 -38.25
C VAL A 19 -21.88 -1.73 -39.02
N ILE A 20 -22.83 -1.86 -39.97
CA ILE A 20 -23.02 -3.07 -40.79
C ILE A 20 -21.84 -3.27 -41.74
N LEU A 21 -21.20 -2.21 -42.21
CA LEU A 21 -20.04 -2.28 -43.10
C LEU A 21 -18.74 -2.68 -42.37
N PHE A 22 -18.54 -2.18 -41.14
CA PHE A 22 -17.32 -2.45 -40.39
C PHE A 22 -17.35 -3.73 -39.55
N LEU A 23 -18.54 -4.22 -39.18
CA LEU A 23 -18.68 -5.43 -38.35
C LEU A 23 -18.10 -6.70 -39.06
N PRO A 24 -18.34 -6.98 -40.36
CA PRO A 24 -17.72 -8.10 -41.05
C PRO A 24 -16.20 -7.96 -41.17
N TYR A 25 -15.69 -6.75 -41.41
CA TYR A 25 -14.25 -6.48 -41.45
C TYR A 25 -13.59 -6.72 -40.10
N PHE A 26 -14.23 -6.29 -39.02
CA PHE A 26 -13.77 -6.53 -37.67
C PHE A 26 -13.80 -8.02 -37.30
N CYS A 27 -14.86 -8.74 -37.68
CA CYS A 27 -14.96 -10.19 -37.48
C CYS A 27 -13.92 -10.97 -38.30
N LEU A 28 -13.69 -10.59 -39.55
CA LEU A 28 -12.65 -11.19 -40.41
C LEU A 28 -11.24 -10.91 -39.89
N TYR A 29 -10.97 -9.70 -39.45
CA TYR A 29 -9.70 -9.31 -38.84
C TYR A 29 -9.46 -10.08 -37.55
N SER A 30 -10.49 -10.21 -36.72
CA SER A 30 -10.43 -10.99 -35.46
C SER A 30 -10.22 -12.48 -35.74
N LEU A 31 -10.88 -13.05 -36.77
CA LEU A 31 -10.72 -14.46 -37.16
C LEU A 31 -9.32 -14.74 -37.68
N PHE A 32 -8.75 -13.82 -38.47
CA PHE A 32 -7.39 -13.94 -39.01
C PHE A 32 -6.32 -14.00 -37.92
N TYR A 33 -6.50 -13.26 -36.84
CA TYR A 33 -5.60 -13.27 -35.70
C TYR A 33 -5.74 -14.50 -34.79
N VAL A 34 -6.92 -15.12 -34.75
CA VAL A 34 -7.17 -16.37 -33.99
C VAL A 34 -6.49 -17.60 -34.62
N ILE A 35 -6.24 -17.56 -35.94
CA ILE A 35 -5.68 -18.70 -36.69
C ILE A 35 -4.15 -18.78 -36.61
N ILE A 36 -3.47 -17.79 -36.01
CA ILE A 36 -2.01 -17.82 -35.86
C ILE A 36 -1.65 -18.74 -34.69
N PRO A 37 -1.00 -19.89 -34.90
CA PRO A 37 -0.68 -20.83 -33.84
C PRO A 37 0.30 -20.22 -32.85
N GLY A 38 -0.01 -20.36 -31.56
CA GLY A 38 0.91 -20.04 -30.45
C GLY A 38 0.72 -18.68 -29.78
N LYS A 39 -0.33 -17.91 -30.10
CA LYS A 39 -0.68 -16.68 -29.39
C LYS A 39 -2.04 -16.79 -28.71
N ASN A 40 -2.14 -16.37 -27.46
CA ASN A 40 -3.41 -16.28 -26.72
C ASN A 40 -4.33 -15.22 -27.35
N LEU A 41 -5.63 -15.48 -27.37
CA LEU A 41 -6.65 -14.57 -27.91
C LEU A 41 -6.56 -13.16 -27.30
N THR A 42 -6.21 -13.07 -26.01
CA THR A 42 -6.01 -11.83 -25.28
C THR A 42 -4.79 -11.04 -25.73
N GLU A 43 -3.77 -11.70 -26.27
CA GLU A 43 -2.57 -11.04 -26.79
C GLU A 43 -2.75 -10.53 -28.23
N CYS A 44 -3.64 -11.18 -28.98
CA CYS A 44 -3.83 -10.92 -30.40
C CYS A 44 -4.82 -9.80 -30.74
N LEU A 45 -5.75 -9.50 -29.83
CA LEU A 45 -6.78 -8.50 -30.09
C LEU A 45 -6.50 -7.23 -29.27
N SER A 46 -6.05 -6.15 -29.90
CA SER A 46 -5.90 -4.82 -29.26
C SER A 46 -7.16 -4.38 -28.50
N PHE A 47 -8.32 -4.88 -28.92
CA PHE A 47 -9.62 -4.66 -28.31
C PHE A 47 -9.77 -5.37 -26.95
N THR A 48 -9.24 -6.59 -26.76
CA THR A 48 -9.34 -7.29 -25.47
C THR A 48 -8.47 -6.63 -24.40
N ARG A 49 -7.38 -5.94 -24.81
CA ARG A 49 -6.58 -5.11 -23.91
C ARG A 49 -7.32 -3.89 -23.39
N LEU A 50 -8.44 -3.49 -24.02
CA LEU A 50 -9.31 -2.42 -23.53
C LEU A 50 -10.42 -2.93 -22.61
N ILE A 51 -10.78 -4.21 -22.67
CA ILE A 51 -11.88 -4.77 -21.88
C ILE A 51 -11.47 -4.87 -20.40
N ALA A 52 -10.33 -5.47 -20.09
CA ALA A 52 -9.88 -5.65 -18.73
C ALA A 52 -9.74 -4.31 -17.95
N PRO A 53 -9.12 -3.25 -18.51
CA PRO A 53 -9.11 -1.94 -17.86
C PRO A 53 -10.50 -1.31 -17.66
N VAL A 54 -11.43 -1.55 -18.60
CA VAL A 54 -12.81 -1.04 -18.46
C VAL A 54 -13.59 -1.82 -17.39
N GLU A 55 -13.47 -3.13 -17.35
CA GLU A 55 -14.05 -3.96 -16.29
C GLU A 55 -13.49 -3.55 -14.92
N GLN A 56 -12.19 -3.39 -14.81
CA GLN A 56 -11.53 -2.93 -13.60
C GLN A 56 -12.03 -1.52 -13.18
N ALA A 57 -12.12 -0.58 -14.12
CA ALA A 57 -12.62 0.77 -13.83
C ALA A 57 -14.10 0.77 -13.40
N VAL A 58 -14.92 -0.15 -13.92
CA VAL A 58 -16.31 -0.32 -13.49
C VAL A 58 -16.37 -0.93 -12.09
N GLU A 59 -15.55 -1.94 -11.80
CA GLU A 59 -15.47 -2.52 -10.46
C GLU A 59 -14.97 -1.50 -9.43
N ASP A 60 -13.98 -0.71 -9.78
CA ASP A 60 -13.46 0.36 -8.92
C ASP A 60 -14.52 1.44 -8.64
N ALA A 61 -15.30 1.81 -9.66
CA ALA A 61 -16.40 2.77 -9.49
C ALA A 61 -17.54 2.21 -8.62
N ILE A 62 -17.86 0.92 -8.76
CA ILE A 62 -18.84 0.23 -7.90
C ILE A 62 -18.31 0.16 -6.48
N ALA A 63 -17.06 -0.28 -6.29
CA ALA A 63 -16.43 -0.38 -5.00
C ALA A 63 -16.36 0.99 -4.29
N PHE A 64 -15.97 2.04 -5.02
CA PHE A 64 -15.98 3.42 -4.51
C PHE A 64 -17.37 3.84 -4.03
N ARG A 65 -18.39 3.57 -4.82
CA ARG A 65 -19.79 3.89 -4.47
C ARG A 65 -20.22 3.12 -3.22
N GLU A 66 -19.95 1.82 -3.13
CA GLU A 66 -20.33 0.98 -1.97
C GLU A 66 -19.62 1.42 -0.70
N ILE A 67 -18.31 1.68 -0.75
CA ILE A 67 -17.56 2.23 0.39
C ILE A 67 -18.16 3.56 0.83
N TYR A 68 -18.56 4.41 -0.11
CA TYR A 68 -19.11 5.73 0.19
C TYR A 68 -20.54 5.68 0.78
N THR A 69 -21.37 4.73 0.33
CA THR A 69 -22.82 4.73 0.64
C THR A 69 -23.22 3.77 1.77
N ASN A 70 -22.57 2.62 1.94
CA ASN A 70 -23.17 1.52 2.69
C ASN A 70 -22.42 1.06 3.95
N MET A 71 -21.11 1.34 4.09
CA MET A 71 -20.34 0.69 5.15
C MET A 71 -20.59 1.17 6.59
N GLN A 72 -21.05 2.40 6.80
CA GLN A 72 -21.21 2.94 8.17
C GLN A 72 -22.25 2.22 9.03
N ASN A 73 -23.22 1.55 8.43
CA ASN A 73 -24.34 0.95 9.15
C ASN A 73 -24.05 -0.48 9.66
N ASN A 74 -23.01 -1.13 9.19
CA ASN A 74 -22.77 -2.55 9.44
C ASN A 74 -21.68 -2.84 10.48
N VAL A 75 -20.85 -1.85 10.86
CA VAL A 75 -19.77 -2.06 11.85
C VAL A 75 -20.39 -2.28 13.24
N GLN A 76 -20.10 -3.45 13.82
CA GLN A 76 -20.43 -3.79 15.19
C GLN A 76 -19.16 -3.78 16.05
N ILE A 77 -19.19 -3.06 17.17
CA ILE A 77 -18.12 -3.07 18.17
C ILE A 77 -18.59 -3.92 19.35
N VAL A 78 -17.87 -5.00 19.61
CA VAL A 78 -18.08 -5.87 20.79
C VAL A 78 -17.35 -5.29 22.00
N ASP A 79 -16.12 -4.79 21.79
CA ASP A 79 -15.31 -4.11 22.79
C ASP A 79 -14.56 -2.94 22.15
N LYS A 80 -14.59 -1.77 22.79
CA LYS A 80 -13.90 -0.56 22.30
C LYS A 80 -12.39 -0.58 22.55
N GLY A 81 -11.91 -1.59 23.28
CA GLY A 81 -10.50 -1.82 23.52
C GLY A 81 -9.84 -0.85 24.50
N ARG A 82 -8.54 -0.67 24.31
CA ARG A 82 -7.67 0.16 25.16
C ARG A 82 -7.80 1.63 24.79
N ASP A 83 -7.58 2.50 25.78
CA ASP A 83 -7.54 3.95 25.56
C ASP A 83 -6.12 4.39 25.16
N ILE A 84 -5.67 3.97 24.00
CA ILE A 84 -4.41 4.40 23.40
C ILE A 84 -4.63 5.76 22.74
N PRO A 85 -4.02 6.86 23.22
CA PRO A 85 -4.35 8.19 22.72
C PRO A 85 -3.91 8.44 21.28
N ASN A 86 -2.79 7.85 20.84
CA ASN A 86 -2.25 8.11 19.52
C ASN A 86 -1.79 6.82 18.86
N ILE A 87 -2.44 6.50 17.77
CA ILE A 87 -2.05 5.43 16.85
C ILE A 87 -1.71 6.10 15.53
N VAL A 88 -0.48 5.90 15.07
CA VAL A 88 0.04 6.51 13.85
C VAL A 88 0.40 5.42 12.87
N PHE A 89 -0.20 5.47 11.69
CA PHE A 89 0.10 4.56 10.60
C PHE A 89 0.74 5.34 9.47
N ILE A 90 2.00 5.06 9.19
CA ILE A 90 2.73 5.62 8.06
C ILE A 90 2.63 4.62 6.93
N LEU A 91 1.77 4.91 5.97
CA LEU A 91 1.59 4.15 4.75
C LEU A 91 2.61 4.63 3.74
N GLY A 92 3.68 3.85 3.55
CA GLY A 92 4.68 4.07 2.50
C GLY A 92 4.16 3.61 1.13
N GLU A 93 4.99 3.79 0.12
CA GLU A 93 4.70 3.47 -1.27
C GLU A 93 5.94 2.87 -1.92
N SER A 94 5.79 1.74 -2.63
CA SER A 94 6.83 1.12 -3.49
C SER A 94 8.18 0.93 -2.79
N THR A 95 8.21 0.48 -1.52
CA THR A 95 9.45 0.37 -0.74
C THR A 95 9.85 -1.09 -0.53
N SER A 96 10.91 -1.54 -1.21
CA SER A 96 11.48 -2.87 -1.02
C SER A 96 12.42 -2.91 0.20
N LYS A 97 12.24 -3.90 1.10
CA LYS A 97 13.16 -4.11 2.22
C LYS A 97 14.58 -4.47 1.75
N GLY A 98 14.71 -5.04 0.55
CA GLY A 98 16.00 -5.43 -0.04
C GLY A 98 16.95 -4.26 -0.30
N HIS A 99 16.47 -3.02 -0.32
CA HIS A 99 17.24 -1.79 -0.48
C HIS A 99 17.44 -1.00 0.83
N MET A 100 17.15 -1.61 1.99
CA MET A 100 17.28 -0.94 3.29
C MET A 100 18.44 -1.54 4.09
N SER A 101 19.38 -0.70 4.55
CA SER A 101 20.45 -1.13 5.46
C SER A 101 19.90 -1.76 6.74
N LEU A 102 18.71 -1.37 7.18
CA LEU A 102 17.98 -1.97 8.29
C LEU A 102 17.76 -3.48 8.13
N TYR A 103 17.70 -3.98 6.90
CA TYR A 103 17.53 -5.39 6.55
C TYR A 103 18.80 -6.02 5.94
N GLY A 104 19.95 -5.32 6.03
CA GLY A 104 21.25 -5.84 5.62
C GLY A 104 21.70 -5.43 4.21
N TYR A 105 21.04 -4.46 3.58
CA TYR A 105 21.53 -3.85 2.35
C TYR A 105 22.90 -3.19 2.59
N PRO A 106 23.88 -3.32 1.66
CA PRO A 106 25.25 -2.88 1.93
C PRO A 106 25.44 -1.37 2.00
N LEU A 107 24.56 -0.57 1.36
CA LEU A 107 24.60 0.89 1.45
C LEU A 107 23.80 1.40 2.65
N GLU A 108 24.26 2.45 3.30
CA GLU A 108 23.57 3.07 4.46
C GLU A 108 22.35 3.89 4.01
N THR A 109 21.31 3.19 3.56
CA THR A 109 20.06 3.79 3.05
C THR A 109 19.07 4.11 4.16
N THR A 110 19.19 3.51 5.35
CA THR A 110 18.28 3.72 6.48
C THR A 110 18.99 4.03 7.80
N PRO A 111 20.00 4.95 7.83
CA PRO A 111 20.88 5.14 9.00
C PRO A 111 20.14 5.57 10.27
N LYS A 112 19.01 6.25 10.16
CA LYS A 112 18.24 6.71 11.34
C LYS A 112 17.41 5.59 11.94
N MET A 113 16.74 4.77 11.12
CA MET A 113 16.07 3.55 11.59
C MET A 113 17.07 2.54 12.14
N ASP A 114 18.23 2.36 11.49
CA ASP A 114 19.34 1.51 11.98
C ASP A 114 19.76 1.91 13.41
N LYS A 115 19.93 3.21 13.63
CA LYS A 115 20.27 3.74 14.95
C LYS A 115 19.17 3.43 16.00
N LYS A 116 17.89 3.63 15.61
CA LYS A 116 16.77 3.32 16.51
C LYS A 116 16.67 1.81 16.81
N ALA A 117 16.89 0.96 15.81
CA ALA A 117 16.90 -0.48 15.99
C ALA A 117 18.04 -0.93 16.91
N LYS A 118 19.27 -0.40 16.71
CA LYS A 118 20.44 -0.66 17.60
C LYS A 118 20.20 -0.24 19.05
N ASN A 119 19.41 0.80 19.25
CA ASN A 119 19.03 1.29 20.59
C ASN A 119 17.83 0.52 21.21
N ASN A 120 17.29 -0.49 20.54
CA ASN A 120 16.06 -1.19 20.94
C ASN A 120 14.82 -0.28 21.04
N GLU A 121 14.80 0.80 20.26
CA GLU A 121 13.66 1.72 20.18
C GLU A 121 12.67 1.30 19.07
N LEU A 122 13.09 0.47 18.11
CA LEU A 122 12.34 0.08 16.92
C LEU A 122 12.23 -1.45 16.83
N TYR A 123 11.02 -1.95 16.67
CA TYR A 123 10.74 -3.36 16.38
C TYR A 123 10.73 -3.57 14.88
N VAL A 124 11.69 -4.37 14.38
CA VAL A 124 11.91 -4.63 12.95
C VAL A 124 11.43 -6.04 12.63
N PHE A 125 10.33 -6.16 11.90
CA PHE A 125 9.79 -7.46 11.49
C PHE A 125 10.54 -7.96 10.26
N LYS A 126 11.04 -9.19 10.31
CA LYS A 126 12.03 -9.69 9.34
C LYS A 126 11.42 -10.28 8.08
N ASP A 127 10.24 -10.88 8.19
CA ASP A 127 9.63 -11.67 7.11
C ASP A 127 8.19 -11.25 6.86
N VAL A 128 8.04 -10.09 6.21
CA VAL A 128 6.73 -9.52 5.86
C VAL A 128 6.63 -9.31 4.37
N ILE A 129 5.48 -9.69 3.81
CA ILE A 129 5.14 -9.45 2.42
C ILE A 129 3.81 -8.71 2.28
N SER A 130 3.67 -7.96 1.19
CA SER A 130 2.40 -7.40 0.75
C SER A 130 1.55 -8.45 0.03
N PRO A 131 0.21 -8.31 0.01
CA PRO A 131 -0.68 -9.22 -0.69
C PRO A 131 -0.67 -9.03 -2.21
N HIS A 132 -0.27 -7.85 -2.68
CA HIS A 132 -0.19 -7.48 -4.08
C HIS A 132 1.10 -6.70 -4.37
N ALA A 133 1.53 -6.74 -5.63
CA ALA A 133 2.63 -5.94 -6.14
C ALA A 133 2.13 -4.63 -6.77
N TYR A 134 1.07 -4.02 -6.25
CA TYR A 134 0.56 -2.71 -6.67
C TYR A 134 -0.42 -2.13 -5.64
N THR A 135 -0.52 -0.82 -5.60
CA THR A 135 -1.21 -0.04 -4.55
C THR A 135 -2.68 -0.42 -4.36
N ILE A 136 -3.47 -0.43 -5.45
CA ILE A 136 -4.93 -0.63 -5.34
C ILE A 136 -5.25 -2.00 -4.74
N GLY A 137 -4.58 -3.06 -5.20
CA GLY A 137 -4.77 -4.41 -4.67
C GLY A 137 -4.41 -4.47 -3.19
N SER A 138 -3.24 -3.99 -2.82
CA SER A 138 -2.78 -3.99 -1.42
C SER A 138 -3.72 -3.21 -0.50
N LEU A 139 -4.14 -2.01 -0.87
CA LEU A 139 -5.01 -1.20 -0.01
C LEU A 139 -6.42 -1.81 0.20
N ARG A 140 -6.91 -2.60 -0.75
CA ARG A 140 -8.19 -3.32 -0.59
C ARG A 140 -8.15 -4.32 0.55
N GLU A 141 -7.01 -4.98 0.77
CA GLU A 141 -6.84 -6.03 1.77
C GLU A 141 -6.28 -5.50 3.09
N VAL A 142 -5.29 -4.62 3.04
CA VAL A 142 -4.63 -4.07 4.24
C VAL A 142 -5.61 -3.38 5.21
N PHE A 143 -6.62 -2.69 4.70
CA PHE A 143 -7.57 -1.92 5.51
C PHE A 143 -8.94 -2.53 5.67
N THR A 144 -9.15 -3.76 5.20
CA THR A 144 -10.42 -4.48 5.37
C THR A 144 -10.20 -5.89 5.91
N PHE A 145 -11.27 -6.62 6.19
CA PHE A 145 -11.18 -8.05 6.53
C PHE A 145 -11.12 -8.96 5.28
N HIS A 146 -10.97 -8.37 4.09
CA HIS A 146 -10.76 -9.12 2.86
C HIS A 146 -9.33 -9.66 2.79
N ASN A 147 -9.18 -10.86 2.27
CA ASN A 147 -7.89 -11.51 2.02
C ASN A 147 -8.08 -12.60 0.95
N TYR A 148 -7.03 -13.28 0.54
CA TYR A 148 -7.08 -14.30 -0.50
C TYR A 148 -8.02 -15.50 -0.18
N GLU A 149 -8.41 -15.71 1.07
CA GLU A 149 -9.36 -16.77 1.48
C GLU A 149 -10.82 -16.28 1.45
N ALA A 150 -11.05 -14.98 1.28
CA ALA A 150 -12.38 -14.40 1.34
C ALA A 150 -13.21 -14.76 0.09
N THR A 151 -14.48 -15.07 0.32
CA THR A 151 -15.45 -15.37 -0.76
C THR A 151 -16.31 -14.17 -1.16
N ASN A 152 -16.39 -13.16 -0.31
CA ASN A 152 -17.07 -11.89 -0.54
C ASN A 152 -16.12 -10.88 -1.19
N LYS A 153 -16.67 -9.81 -1.73
CA LYS A 153 -15.87 -8.75 -2.33
C LYS A 153 -15.28 -7.83 -1.26
N TRP A 154 -14.10 -7.27 -1.49
CA TRP A 154 -13.39 -6.44 -0.52
C TRP A 154 -14.23 -5.25 -0.02
N TYR A 155 -15.07 -4.64 -0.87
CA TYR A 155 -15.93 -3.51 -0.51
C TYR A 155 -17.20 -3.90 0.26
N GLU A 156 -17.48 -5.19 0.40
CA GLU A 156 -18.53 -5.74 1.28
C GLU A 156 -18.01 -5.98 2.70
N CYS A 157 -16.68 -5.89 2.90
CA CYS A 157 -16.04 -6.06 4.19
C CYS A 157 -16.04 -4.75 5.00
N ASN A 158 -16.13 -4.86 6.32
CA ASN A 158 -15.87 -3.75 7.21
C ASN A 158 -14.41 -3.28 7.08
N ASN A 159 -14.19 -1.97 7.17
CA ASN A 159 -12.89 -1.36 7.06
C ASN A 159 -12.40 -0.77 8.38
N LEU A 160 -11.09 -0.64 8.50
CA LEU A 160 -10.41 -0.16 9.69
C LEU A 160 -10.87 1.25 10.11
N PHE A 161 -11.11 2.15 9.15
CA PHE A 161 -11.45 3.56 9.46
C PHE A 161 -12.80 3.67 10.17
N ASP A 162 -13.81 2.97 9.68
CA ASP A 162 -15.13 2.96 10.30
C ASP A 162 -15.12 2.27 11.66
N ILE A 163 -14.32 1.21 11.81
CA ILE A 163 -14.13 0.53 13.09
C ILE A 163 -13.47 1.48 14.10
N MET A 164 -12.39 2.15 13.73
CA MET A 164 -11.70 3.10 14.58
C MET A 164 -12.61 4.25 15.03
N LYS A 165 -13.39 4.82 14.10
CA LYS A 165 -14.39 5.85 14.44
C LYS A 165 -15.44 5.35 15.43
N LYS A 166 -16.01 4.16 15.18
CA LYS A 166 -16.99 3.55 16.10
C LYS A 166 -16.42 3.25 17.47
N ALA A 167 -15.12 2.93 17.56
CA ALA A 167 -14.39 2.74 18.82
C ALA A 167 -14.03 4.06 19.52
N GLY A 168 -14.35 5.21 18.92
CA GLY A 168 -14.17 6.54 19.52
C GLY A 168 -12.88 7.25 19.12
N TYR A 169 -12.17 6.77 18.11
CA TYR A 169 -11.00 7.47 17.57
C TYR A 169 -11.44 8.57 16.60
N LYS A 170 -10.83 9.74 16.70
CA LYS A 170 -10.84 10.73 15.63
C LYS A 170 -9.83 10.29 14.57
N THR A 171 -10.27 10.19 13.32
CA THR A 171 -9.49 9.63 12.23
C THR A 171 -8.97 10.73 11.30
N TYR A 172 -7.67 10.62 10.94
CA TYR A 172 -6.97 11.59 10.11
C TYR A 172 -6.33 10.89 8.92
N TRP A 173 -6.50 11.48 7.74
CA TRP A 173 -5.81 11.07 6.51
C TRP A 173 -5.01 12.25 5.95
N LEU A 174 -3.69 12.15 6.02
CA LEU A 174 -2.75 13.14 5.52
C LEU A 174 -2.00 12.51 4.36
N SER A 175 -2.13 13.06 3.15
CA SER A 175 -1.61 12.41 1.95
C SER A 175 -0.79 13.33 1.08
N ASN A 176 0.35 12.81 0.58
CA ASN A 176 1.16 13.43 -0.45
C ASN A 176 0.85 12.87 -1.86
N GLN A 177 -0.16 12.00 -1.97
CA GLN A 177 -0.58 11.42 -3.23
C GLN A 177 -1.73 12.19 -3.89
N GLU A 178 -2.02 11.85 -5.15
CA GLU A 178 -3.01 12.53 -5.96
C GLU A 178 -4.45 12.34 -5.44
N THR A 179 -5.27 13.38 -5.62
CA THR A 179 -6.70 13.36 -5.27
C THR A 179 -7.61 13.01 -6.45
N SER A 180 -7.04 12.76 -7.61
CA SER A 180 -7.77 12.48 -8.85
C SER A 180 -7.00 11.49 -9.71
N GLY A 181 -7.71 10.77 -10.55
CA GLY A 181 -7.15 9.77 -11.45
C GLY A 181 -7.61 8.36 -11.10
N GLN A 182 -7.35 7.44 -11.99
CA GLN A 182 -7.76 6.04 -11.88
C GLN A 182 -7.15 5.35 -10.64
N TRP A 183 -5.93 5.71 -10.27
CA TRP A 183 -5.17 5.11 -9.19
C TRP A 183 -5.50 5.69 -7.80
N ALA A 184 -6.12 6.87 -7.74
CA ALA A 184 -6.47 7.54 -6.48
C ALA A 184 -7.73 6.97 -5.80
N ASN A 185 -8.54 6.17 -6.49
CA ASN A 185 -9.91 5.86 -6.09
C ASN A 185 -10.03 5.15 -4.73
N VAL A 186 -9.21 4.12 -4.45
CA VAL A 186 -9.30 3.34 -3.21
C VAL A 186 -8.78 4.16 -2.02
N ALA A 187 -7.61 4.79 -2.15
CA ALA A 187 -7.05 5.64 -1.11
C ALA A 187 -7.96 6.83 -0.78
N LEU A 188 -8.55 7.46 -1.81
CA LEU A 188 -9.50 8.56 -1.64
C LEU A 188 -10.81 8.11 -0.98
N ALA A 189 -11.26 6.87 -1.25
CA ALA A 189 -12.42 6.31 -0.58
C ALA A 189 -12.18 6.23 0.94
N TYR A 190 -11.03 5.74 1.39
CA TYR A 190 -10.66 5.72 2.81
C TYR A 190 -10.47 7.13 3.38
N ALA A 191 -9.80 8.03 2.67
CA ALA A 191 -9.66 9.43 3.08
C ALA A 191 -11.02 10.12 3.31
N ASN A 192 -12.00 9.83 2.46
CA ASN A 192 -13.36 10.38 2.60
C ASN A 192 -14.14 9.83 3.81
N ARG A 193 -13.69 8.73 4.39
CA ARG A 193 -14.28 8.19 5.62
C ARG A 193 -13.67 8.78 6.88
N CYS A 194 -12.48 9.39 6.79
CA CYS A 194 -11.82 10.02 7.92
C CYS A 194 -12.51 11.34 8.33
N ASP A 195 -12.43 11.67 9.63
CA ASP A 195 -13.00 12.91 10.18
C ASP A 195 -12.22 14.14 9.71
N TYR A 196 -10.93 13.97 9.45
CA TYR A 196 -10.05 15.01 8.96
C TYR A 196 -9.18 14.47 7.84
N LYS A 197 -9.13 15.18 6.72
CA LYS A 197 -8.30 14.82 5.58
C LYS A 197 -7.62 16.06 5.01
N LYS A 198 -6.33 15.91 4.71
CA LYS A 198 -5.52 16.93 4.03
C LYS A 198 -4.61 16.29 3.01
N PHE A 199 -4.41 17.01 1.92
CA PHE A 199 -3.51 16.62 0.84
C PHE A 199 -2.51 17.75 0.64
N THR A 200 -1.24 17.45 0.32
CA THR A 200 -0.18 18.45 0.14
C THR A 200 -0.39 19.32 -1.09
N GLY A 201 -1.24 18.89 -2.02
CA GLY A 201 -1.68 19.72 -3.12
C GLY A 201 -2.56 19.01 -4.12
N ILE A 202 -3.40 19.80 -4.78
CA ILE A 202 -4.14 19.39 -5.97
C ILE A 202 -3.19 19.65 -7.15
N ARG A 203 -2.91 18.64 -7.98
CA ARG A 203 -2.23 18.89 -9.27
C ARG A 203 -3.07 19.87 -10.08
N GLN A 204 -2.69 21.13 -10.09
CA GLN A 204 -3.10 22.08 -11.12
C GLN A 204 -2.02 22.05 -12.19
N SER A 205 -2.38 21.50 -13.36
CA SER A 205 -1.62 21.52 -14.60
C SER A 205 -0.24 20.85 -14.65
N TYR A 206 0.17 20.51 -15.83
CA TYR A 206 1.34 19.83 -16.37
C TYR A 206 2.74 20.31 -15.90
N GLU A 207 2.84 21.13 -14.89
CA GLU A 207 4.11 21.50 -14.29
C GLU A 207 4.58 20.40 -13.33
N LYS A 208 5.82 19.95 -13.53
CA LYS A 208 6.56 19.00 -12.67
C LYS A 208 6.80 19.61 -11.29
N SER A 209 5.77 19.79 -10.48
CA SER A 209 5.96 20.22 -9.11
C SER A 209 6.13 18.98 -8.23
N TYR A 210 7.38 18.65 -7.94
CA TYR A 210 7.71 17.66 -6.93
C TYR A 210 7.26 18.16 -5.57
N ARG A 211 6.53 17.32 -4.86
CA ARG A 211 6.30 17.52 -3.44
C ARG A 211 6.96 16.38 -2.71
N ALA A 212 8.01 16.70 -1.99
CA ALA A 212 8.68 15.78 -1.13
C ALA A 212 7.77 15.43 0.07
N ASP A 213 7.83 14.22 0.58
CA ASP A 213 7.00 13.75 1.71
C ASP A 213 7.19 14.58 2.99
N GLY A 214 8.27 15.35 3.08
CA GLY A 214 8.47 16.34 4.16
C GLY A 214 7.35 17.37 4.27
N GLU A 215 6.61 17.65 3.21
CA GLU A 215 5.45 18.55 3.24
C GLU A 215 4.27 17.98 4.05
N LEU A 216 4.28 16.70 4.38
CA LEU A 216 3.30 16.11 5.30
C LEU A 216 3.53 16.50 6.76
N LEU A 217 4.75 16.85 7.16
CA LEU A 217 5.05 17.17 8.55
C LEU A 217 4.30 18.40 9.09
N PRO A 218 4.21 19.52 8.35
CA PRO A 218 3.36 20.64 8.76
C PRO A 218 1.89 20.24 8.92
N LEU A 219 1.36 19.39 8.02
CA LEU A 219 -0.01 18.90 8.11
C LEU A 219 -0.22 17.99 9.34
N LEU A 220 0.78 17.17 9.66
CA LEU A 220 0.78 16.36 10.87
C LEU A 220 0.75 17.24 12.12
N TYR A 221 1.60 18.26 12.23
CA TYR A 221 1.61 19.17 13.38
C TYR A 221 0.28 19.94 13.51
N GLU A 222 -0.32 20.37 12.39
CA GLU A 222 -1.66 20.97 12.38
C GLU A 222 -2.70 19.98 12.93
N ALA A 223 -2.68 18.73 12.46
CA ALA A 223 -3.60 17.68 12.92
C ALA A 223 -3.40 17.35 14.41
N MET A 224 -2.15 17.32 14.88
CA MET A 224 -1.82 17.09 16.30
C MET A 224 -2.29 18.22 17.21
N ASN A 225 -2.35 19.45 16.70
CA ASN A 225 -2.89 20.61 17.46
C ASN A 225 -4.44 20.59 17.50
N ASN A 226 -5.08 19.86 16.59
CA ASN A 226 -6.54 19.68 16.52
C ASN A 226 -6.94 18.25 16.90
N ASN A 227 -6.26 17.68 17.89
CA ASN A 227 -6.48 16.31 18.33
C ASN A 227 -7.69 16.13 19.23
N SER A 228 -8.02 14.87 19.52
CA SER A 228 -9.02 14.38 20.47
C SER A 228 -8.31 13.53 21.53
N ASP A 229 -9.06 12.93 22.46
CA ASP A 229 -8.51 11.99 23.45
C ASP A 229 -7.93 10.74 22.80
N LYS A 230 -8.54 10.27 21.72
CA LYS A 230 -8.11 9.10 20.94
C LYS A 230 -8.01 9.48 19.45
N ASN A 231 -6.83 9.27 18.88
CA ASN A 231 -6.50 9.70 17.51
C ASN A 231 -5.90 8.54 16.71
N PHE A 232 -6.38 8.37 15.49
CA PHE A 232 -5.81 7.47 14.50
C PHE A 232 -5.34 8.27 13.29
N TYR A 233 -4.03 8.45 13.17
CA TYR A 233 -3.41 9.18 12.08
C TYR A 233 -2.93 8.23 10.99
N VAL A 234 -3.26 8.52 9.74
CA VAL A 234 -2.66 7.90 8.57
C VAL A 234 -1.90 8.95 7.79
N LEU A 235 -0.59 8.72 7.61
CA LEU A 235 0.28 9.51 6.74
C LEU A 235 0.54 8.68 5.48
N HIS A 236 -0.02 9.10 4.36
CA HIS A 236 0.09 8.40 3.08
C HIS A 236 1.15 9.08 2.23
N LEU A 237 2.32 8.44 2.18
CA LEU A 237 3.51 8.97 1.53
C LEU A 237 3.42 8.76 0.00
N MET A 238 4.19 9.55 -0.75
CA MET A 238 4.56 9.23 -2.12
C MET A 238 5.71 8.19 -2.14
N GLY A 239 6.44 8.09 -1.04
CA GLY A 239 7.45 7.07 -0.79
C GLY A 239 8.50 6.97 -1.89
N CYS A 240 8.72 5.75 -2.35
CA CYS A 240 9.69 5.42 -3.39
C CYS A 240 9.04 5.13 -4.76
N HIS A 241 7.79 5.61 -5.00
CA HIS A 241 7.07 5.42 -6.25
C HIS A 241 7.86 5.93 -7.47
N GLY A 242 7.73 5.32 -8.61
CA GLY A 242 8.47 5.58 -9.86
C GLY A 242 8.82 7.04 -10.16
N GLU A 243 9.74 7.29 -11.06
CA GLU A 243 10.49 8.55 -11.20
C GLU A 243 11.26 8.88 -9.91
N TYR A 244 12.08 7.95 -9.45
CA TYR A 244 12.74 7.96 -8.14
C TYR A 244 13.53 9.24 -7.85
N GLU A 245 14.15 9.85 -8.86
CA GLU A 245 14.86 11.15 -8.75
C GLU A 245 13.99 12.29 -8.24
N ASN A 246 12.67 12.09 -8.26
CA ASN A 246 11.66 13.05 -7.84
C ASN A 246 11.13 12.78 -6.42
N ARG A 247 11.67 11.78 -5.74
CA ARG A 247 11.18 11.35 -4.42
C ARG A 247 12.02 11.86 -3.27
N TYR A 248 13.11 12.57 -3.53
CA TYR A 248 13.98 13.14 -2.52
C TYR A 248 14.41 14.56 -2.90
N THR A 249 14.86 15.33 -1.91
CA THR A 249 15.44 16.66 -2.14
C THR A 249 16.91 16.53 -2.52
N PRO A 250 17.51 17.52 -3.23
CA PRO A 250 18.90 17.46 -3.70
C PRO A 250 19.93 17.10 -2.62
N ASP A 251 19.68 17.46 -1.36
CA ASP A 251 20.57 17.17 -0.23
C ASP A 251 20.65 15.66 0.08
N PHE A 252 19.73 14.87 -0.43
CA PHE A 252 19.67 13.42 -0.29
C PHE A 252 20.22 12.67 -1.50
N ALA A 253 20.72 13.34 -2.53
CA ALA A 253 21.37 12.74 -3.67
C ALA A 253 22.80 12.27 -3.31
N LYS A 254 22.92 11.28 -2.43
CA LYS A 254 24.19 10.77 -1.91
C LYS A 254 24.78 9.63 -2.72
N PHE A 255 23.91 8.78 -3.27
CA PHE A 255 24.32 7.64 -4.08
C PHE A 255 24.27 8.03 -5.56
N SER A 256 25.38 7.87 -6.26
CA SER A 256 25.51 8.20 -7.69
C SER A 256 26.00 7.03 -8.52
N ASP A 257 26.76 6.11 -7.90
CA ASP A 257 27.23 4.89 -8.49
C ASP A 257 27.12 3.76 -7.46
N VAL A 258 26.61 2.61 -7.89
CA VAL A 258 26.33 1.46 -7.02
C VAL A 258 27.18 0.25 -7.44
N ASP A 259 28.40 0.48 -7.91
CA ASP A 259 29.33 -0.57 -8.38
C ASP A 259 29.70 -1.60 -7.29
N GLU A 260 29.54 -1.27 -6.02
CA GLU A 260 29.85 -2.14 -4.88
C GLU A 260 28.83 -3.27 -4.70
N ILE A 261 27.66 -3.19 -5.34
CA ILE A 261 26.60 -4.17 -5.21
C ILE A 261 26.77 -5.24 -6.31
N LYS A 262 26.68 -6.50 -5.92
CA LYS A 262 26.65 -7.63 -6.86
C LYS A 262 25.28 -7.66 -7.57
N GLU A 263 25.16 -6.88 -8.62
CA GLU A 263 23.95 -6.79 -9.44
C GLU A 263 23.89 -7.93 -10.46
N ILE A 264 22.69 -8.39 -10.74
CA ILE A 264 22.45 -9.31 -11.86
C ILE A 264 22.59 -8.54 -13.18
N ILE A 265 22.18 -7.27 -13.22
CA ILE A 265 22.16 -6.43 -14.42
C ILE A 265 22.97 -5.17 -14.20
N LYS A 266 24.07 -5.04 -14.97
CA LYS A 266 25.07 -3.97 -14.85
C LYS A 266 25.00 -2.95 -15.99
N THR A 267 23.81 -2.58 -16.44
CA THR A 267 23.67 -1.49 -17.41
C THR A 267 23.80 -0.14 -16.71
N GLN A 268 24.24 0.90 -17.44
CA GLN A 268 24.31 2.25 -16.88
C GLN A 268 22.93 2.75 -16.42
N GLU A 269 21.88 2.38 -17.12
CA GLU A 269 20.51 2.69 -16.74
C GLU A 269 20.14 2.05 -15.39
N ALA A 270 20.40 0.76 -15.22
CA ALA A 270 20.14 0.04 -13.97
C ALA A 270 20.87 0.68 -12.79
N LYS A 271 22.16 0.99 -12.95
CA LYS A 271 22.96 1.66 -11.92
C LYS A 271 22.37 3.02 -11.53
N THR A 272 22.00 3.83 -12.52
CA THR A 272 21.39 5.14 -12.29
C THR A 272 20.06 5.02 -11.55
N LYS A 273 19.16 4.12 -11.98
CA LYS A 273 17.86 3.92 -11.35
C LYS A 273 17.98 3.39 -9.92
N ARG A 274 18.91 2.46 -9.67
CA ARG A 274 19.20 1.96 -8.32
C ARG A 274 19.71 3.08 -7.41
N ALA A 275 20.67 3.89 -7.85
CA ALA A 275 21.17 5.01 -7.08
C ALA A 275 20.06 6.03 -6.75
N GLN A 276 19.18 6.34 -7.70
CA GLN A 276 18.03 7.19 -7.48
C GLN A 276 17.06 6.59 -6.46
N TYR A 277 16.80 5.28 -6.55
CA TYR A 277 15.93 4.57 -5.61
C TYR A 277 16.52 4.54 -4.20
N ASP A 278 17.82 4.26 -4.07
CA ASP A 278 18.52 4.25 -2.78
C ASP A 278 18.50 5.64 -2.12
N ASN A 279 18.62 6.72 -2.91
CA ASN A 279 18.42 8.09 -2.41
C ASN A 279 16.99 8.34 -1.94
N ALA A 280 15.98 7.79 -2.62
CA ALA A 280 14.58 7.87 -2.20
C ALA A 280 14.36 7.11 -0.88
N ILE A 281 14.95 5.92 -0.70
CA ILE A 281 14.93 5.18 0.57
C ILE A 281 15.58 6.01 1.70
N LEU A 282 16.74 6.63 1.44
CA LEU A 282 17.43 7.47 2.43
C LEU A 282 16.58 8.67 2.87
N TYR A 283 15.84 9.27 1.95
CA TYR A 283 14.91 10.34 2.28
C TYR A 283 13.71 9.83 3.06
N ASN A 284 13.14 8.70 2.64
CA ASN A 284 12.04 8.04 3.33
C ASN A 284 12.39 7.69 4.79
N ASP A 285 13.60 7.15 5.06
CA ASP A 285 14.15 6.93 6.42
C ASP A 285 14.05 8.21 7.27
N THR A 286 14.41 9.35 6.68
CA THR A 286 14.35 10.64 7.38
C THR A 286 12.92 11.02 7.72
N ILE A 287 11.99 10.92 6.77
CA ILE A 287 10.59 11.31 7.00
C ILE A 287 9.92 10.39 8.03
N VAL A 288 10.06 9.09 7.89
CA VAL A 288 9.49 8.10 8.83
C VAL A 288 10.00 8.35 10.25
N THR A 289 11.31 8.57 10.41
CA THR A 289 11.88 8.84 11.74
C THR A 289 11.48 10.19 12.30
N GLN A 290 11.29 11.23 11.48
CA GLN A 290 10.75 12.52 11.94
C GLN A 290 9.31 12.39 12.44
N VAL A 291 8.48 11.56 11.82
CA VAL A 291 7.14 11.24 12.34
C VAL A 291 7.24 10.54 13.71
N MET A 292 8.12 9.55 13.86
CA MET A 292 8.35 8.90 15.17
C MET A 292 8.76 9.91 16.25
N GLU A 293 9.69 10.83 15.93
CA GLU A 293 10.15 11.88 16.85
C GLU A 293 9.03 12.86 17.24
N ALA A 294 8.09 13.17 16.34
CA ALA A 294 6.95 14.03 16.66
C ALA A 294 6.05 13.47 17.79
N PHE A 295 6.09 12.16 17.99
CA PHE A 295 5.30 11.48 19.03
C PHE A 295 6.11 11.00 20.24
N LYS A 296 7.44 11.16 20.28
CA LYS A 296 8.33 10.57 21.32
C LYS A 296 7.90 10.86 22.76
N ASP A 297 7.40 12.06 23.01
CA ASP A 297 6.97 12.51 24.34
C ASP A 297 5.48 12.28 24.62
N LYS A 298 4.78 11.62 23.68
CA LYS A 298 3.36 11.29 23.80
C LYS A 298 3.19 9.80 24.12
N GLU A 299 2.01 9.41 24.59
CA GLU A 299 1.59 8.02 24.65
C GLU A 299 1.15 7.61 23.24
N ALA A 300 2.02 6.90 22.51
CA ALA A 300 1.82 6.62 21.10
C ALA A 300 2.48 5.33 20.62
N ILE A 301 1.90 4.74 19.60
CA ILE A 301 2.47 3.71 18.75
C ILE A 301 2.51 4.20 17.30
N VAL A 302 3.64 4.01 16.62
CA VAL A 302 3.84 4.38 15.21
C VAL A 302 4.17 3.11 14.45
N ILE A 303 3.39 2.82 13.43
CA ILE A 303 3.54 1.67 12.53
C ILE A 303 3.93 2.21 11.16
N TYR A 304 5.01 1.70 10.57
CA TYR A 304 5.39 1.99 9.19
C TYR A 304 5.44 0.72 8.37
N MET A 305 4.78 0.75 7.23
CA MET A 305 4.93 -0.20 6.14
C MET A 305 4.52 0.46 4.82
N PRO A 306 5.12 0.10 3.68
CA PRO A 306 4.60 0.45 2.37
C PRO A 306 3.45 -0.48 1.98
N ASP A 307 2.74 -0.10 0.95
CA ASP A 307 1.69 -0.91 0.33
C ASP A 307 2.24 -2.12 -0.43
N HIS A 308 3.38 -1.97 -1.12
CA HIS A 308 4.15 -3.04 -1.80
C HIS A 308 5.63 -2.67 -1.90
N GLY A 309 6.42 -3.62 -2.38
CA GLY A 309 7.83 -3.40 -2.71
C GLY A 309 8.01 -2.93 -4.16
N GLU A 310 9.25 -3.00 -4.65
CA GLU A 310 9.65 -2.53 -5.97
C GLU A 310 10.75 -3.42 -6.53
N GLU A 311 10.70 -3.73 -7.80
CA GLU A 311 11.82 -4.29 -8.54
C GLU A 311 12.68 -3.17 -9.11
N VAL A 312 13.96 -3.17 -8.79
CA VAL A 312 14.90 -2.16 -9.28
C VAL A 312 16.15 -2.85 -9.87
N TYR A 313 15.91 -3.67 -10.89
CA TYR A 313 16.92 -4.49 -11.54
C TYR A 313 17.60 -5.51 -10.58
N ASP A 314 16.89 -5.98 -9.56
CA ASP A 314 17.39 -6.95 -8.59
C ASP A 314 17.35 -8.37 -9.13
N LEU A 315 16.19 -8.79 -9.61
CA LEU A 315 15.89 -10.15 -10.07
C LEU A 315 15.63 -10.22 -11.57
N LYS A 316 15.20 -9.10 -12.18
CA LYS A 316 14.87 -8.99 -13.61
C LYS A 316 15.45 -7.71 -14.21
N ASN A 317 15.62 -7.70 -15.54
CA ASN A 317 15.93 -6.48 -16.31
C ASN A 317 14.69 -5.59 -16.43
N PHE A 318 14.24 -5.08 -15.29
CA PHE A 318 13.02 -4.33 -15.14
C PHE A 318 13.11 -3.44 -13.89
N ASN A 319 12.49 -2.27 -13.93
CA ASN A 319 12.19 -1.47 -12.74
C ASN A 319 10.72 -1.13 -12.72
N GLY A 320 10.11 -1.21 -11.52
CA GLY A 320 8.69 -1.02 -11.31
C GLY A 320 8.04 -2.16 -10.55
N HIS A 321 6.71 -2.22 -10.61
CA HIS A 321 5.90 -3.19 -9.89
C HIS A 321 4.68 -3.58 -10.71
N SER A 322 4.24 -4.84 -10.61
CA SER A 322 3.03 -5.35 -11.27
C SER A 322 2.71 -6.78 -10.83
N ASP A 323 1.44 -7.10 -10.64
CA ASP A 323 0.97 -8.47 -10.42
C ASP A 323 1.12 -9.36 -11.68
N ASP A 324 1.15 -8.78 -12.90
CA ASP A 324 1.27 -9.55 -14.14
C ASP A 324 2.64 -10.21 -14.33
N ASN A 325 3.70 -9.59 -13.79
CA ASN A 325 5.07 -10.10 -13.91
C ASN A 325 5.85 -9.92 -12.60
N PRO A 326 5.37 -10.50 -11.50
CA PRO A 326 5.85 -10.22 -10.16
C PRO A 326 7.26 -10.77 -9.93
N THR A 327 7.96 -10.14 -8.98
CA THR A 327 9.18 -10.64 -8.34
C THR A 327 9.02 -10.62 -6.83
N LYS A 328 9.90 -11.32 -6.10
CA LYS A 328 9.89 -11.26 -4.63
C LYS A 328 10.17 -9.85 -4.12
N SER A 329 11.04 -9.08 -4.80
CA SER A 329 11.35 -7.69 -4.45
C SER A 329 10.12 -6.79 -4.44
N MET A 330 9.12 -7.07 -5.28
CA MET A 330 7.86 -6.32 -5.33
C MET A 330 6.91 -6.64 -4.18
N LEU A 331 7.10 -7.77 -3.49
CA LEU A 331 6.26 -8.22 -2.37
C LEU A 331 6.95 -8.04 -1.02
N GLU A 332 8.26 -8.16 -0.96
CA GLU A 332 9.03 -8.08 0.27
C GLU A 332 9.16 -6.65 0.77
N ILE A 333 8.42 -6.33 1.83
CA ILE A 333 8.30 -4.97 2.35
C ILE A 333 8.92 -4.83 3.75
N PRO A 334 9.41 -3.64 4.12
CA PRO A 334 9.71 -3.31 5.51
C PRO A 334 8.41 -3.22 6.31
N PHE A 335 8.45 -3.74 7.53
CA PHE A 335 7.42 -3.55 8.52
C PHE A 335 8.08 -3.26 9.87
N VAL A 336 7.85 -2.06 10.39
CA VAL A 336 8.45 -1.64 11.65
C VAL A 336 7.43 -1.01 12.58
N ILE A 337 7.58 -1.23 13.88
CA ILE A 337 6.74 -0.63 14.92
C ILE A 337 7.65 0.10 15.92
N TYR A 338 7.32 1.36 16.16
CA TYR A 338 7.92 2.20 17.21
C TYR A 338 6.90 2.44 18.32
N THR A 339 7.27 2.12 19.56
CA THR A 339 6.47 2.41 20.74
C THR A 339 7.20 3.44 21.62
N THR A 340 6.49 4.48 22.03
CA THR A 340 7.07 5.49 22.92
C THR A 340 7.25 4.93 24.32
N GLU A 341 8.13 5.54 25.12
CA GLU A 341 8.33 5.12 26.50
C GLU A 341 7.05 5.16 27.34
N LYS A 342 6.20 6.17 27.12
CA LYS A 342 4.88 6.24 27.80
C LYS A 342 3.95 5.10 27.40
N PHE A 343 3.99 4.70 26.11
CA PHE A 343 3.23 3.53 25.64
C PHE A 343 3.74 2.25 26.32
N LYS A 344 5.06 2.00 26.34
CA LYS A 344 5.66 0.82 26.96
C LYS A 344 5.31 0.70 28.44
N GLN A 345 5.34 1.82 29.16
CA GLN A 345 5.00 1.86 30.59
C GLN A 345 3.52 1.52 30.83
N LYS A 346 2.61 2.00 29.98
CA LYS A 346 1.17 1.81 30.17
C LYS A 346 0.66 0.49 29.61
N TYR A 347 1.26 0.01 28.52
CA TYR A 347 0.86 -1.22 27.83
C TYR A 347 2.01 -2.24 27.68
N PRO A 348 2.67 -2.62 28.80
CA PRO A 348 3.88 -3.46 28.75
C PRO A 348 3.64 -4.84 28.13
N LEU A 349 2.42 -5.38 28.27
CA LEU A 349 2.07 -6.67 27.65
C LEU A 349 1.99 -6.56 26.12
N VAL A 350 1.39 -5.48 25.60
CA VAL A 350 1.32 -5.25 24.15
C VAL A 350 2.71 -5.04 23.57
N ASP A 351 3.54 -4.27 24.25
CA ASP A 351 4.94 -4.03 23.86
C ASP A 351 5.74 -5.35 23.84
N ALA A 352 5.58 -6.18 24.85
CA ALA A 352 6.21 -7.49 24.91
C ALA A 352 5.73 -8.44 23.77
N GLN A 353 4.44 -8.41 23.43
CA GLN A 353 3.87 -9.18 22.32
C GLN A 353 4.44 -8.72 20.97
N ILE A 354 4.55 -7.40 20.75
CA ILE A 354 5.17 -6.84 19.55
C ILE A 354 6.62 -7.34 19.44
N ARG A 355 7.39 -7.21 20.50
CA ARG A 355 8.80 -7.65 20.57
C ARG A 355 8.95 -9.14 20.26
N ALA A 356 8.07 -10.00 20.78
CA ALA A 356 8.11 -11.44 20.59
C ALA A 356 7.70 -11.88 19.16
N SER A 357 7.24 -10.94 18.32
CA SER A 357 6.64 -11.27 17.01
C SER A 357 7.51 -10.91 15.81
N VAL A 358 8.67 -10.26 16.01
CA VAL A 358 9.51 -9.71 14.95
C VAL A 358 10.10 -10.77 13.99
N ASP A 359 10.20 -12.01 14.41
CA ASP A 359 10.74 -13.12 13.61
C ASP A 359 9.67 -13.96 12.93
N LYS A 360 8.38 -13.65 13.13
CA LYS A 360 7.27 -14.42 12.54
C LYS A 360 7.06 -14.04 11.07
N LYS A 361 6.68 -15.02 10.26
CA LYS A 361 6.21 -14.79 8.88
C LYS A 361 4.88 -14.05 8.89
N TYR A 362 4.70 -13.09 8.00
CA TYR A 362 3.47 -12.30 7.92
C TYR A 362 3.14 -11.90 6.49
N MET A 363 1.85 -11.78 6.21
CA MET A 363 1.31 -11.15 5.02
C MET A 363 0.32 -10.08 5.45
N THR A 364 0.40 -8.90 4.84
CA THR A 364 -0.29 -7.71 5.35
C THR A 364 -1.79 -7.65 5.00
N ASP A 365 -2.32 -8.64 4.32
CA ASP A 365 -3.78 -8.86 4.20
C ASP A 365 -4.47 -9.15 5.56
N ASP A 366 -3.69 -9.47 6.59
CA ASP A 366 -4.16 -9.64 7.97
C ASP A 366 -3.90 -8.42 8.88
N LEU A 367 -3.43 -7.28 8.32
CA LEU A 367 -3.02 -6.12 9.12
C LEU A 367 -4.13 -5.57 10.00
N ILE A 368 -5.38 -5.56 9.52
CA ILE A 368 -6.52 -5.09 10.28
C ILE A 368 -6.64 -5.84 11.62
N HIS A 369 -6.42 -7.17 11.63
CA HIS A 369 -6.44 -7.98 12.85
C HIS A 369 -5.33 -7.58 13.82
N THR A 370 -4.13 -7.27 13.31
CA THR A 370 -2.99 -6.83 14.12
C THR A 370 -3.26 -5.46 14.77
N ILE A 371 -3.82 -4.50 14.03
CA ILE A 371 -4.17 -3.17 14.57
C ILE A 371 -5.29 -3.30 15.62
N LEU A 372 -6.29 -4.13 15.37
CA LEU A 372 -7.37 -4.38 16.32
C LEU A 372 -6.86 -5.06 17.60
N ASP A 373 -5.91 -5.96 17.52
CA ASP A 373 -5.30 -6.61 18.68
C ASP A 373 -4.44 -5.62 19.49
N ILE A 374 -3.63 -4.81 18.83
CA ILE A 374 -2.86 -3.72 19.48
C ILE A 374 -3.81 -2.82 20.26
N THR A 375 -4.91 -2.41 19.66
CA THR A 375 -5.89 -1.52 20.29
C THR A 375 -6.80 -2.23 21.29
N GLY A 376 -6.92 -3.55 21.20
CA GLY A 376 -7.88 -4.35 21.97
C GLY A 376 -9.30 -4.20 21.50
N ILE A 377 -9.55 -3.52 20.38
CA ILE A 377 -10.88 -3.40 19.79
C ILE A 377 -11.32 -4.77 19.29
N LYS A 378 -12.57 -5.16 19.64
CA LYS A 378 -13.14 -6.42 19.16
C LYS A 378 -14.38 -6.17 18.32
N THR A 379 -14.41 -6.82 17.17
CA THR A 379 -15.56 -6.92 16.26
C THR A 379 -15.90 -8.39 16.05
N PRO A 380 -17.07 -8.74 15.50
CA PRO A 380 -17.40 -10.12 15.18
C PRO A 380 -16.43 -10.80 14.20
N GLU A 381 -15.80 -10.00 13.32
CA GLU A 381 -14.88 -10.50 12.29
C GLU A 381 -13.43 -10.65 12.79
N PHE A 382 -13.10 -10.10 13.97
CA PHE A 382 -11.76 -10.17 14.53
C PHE A 382 -11.35 -11.61 14.83
N GLN A 383 -10.17 -12.01 14.35
CA GLN A 383 -9.58 -13.34 14.55
C GLN A 383 -8.20 -13.21 15.20
N GLU A 384 -8.06 -13.75 16.41
CA GLU A 384 -6.78 -13.76 17.16
C GLU A 384 -5.67 -14.49 16.39
N THR A 385 -6.04 -15.54 15.65
CA THR A 385 -5.10 -16.35 14.85
C THR A 385 -4.51 -15.63 13.66
N ARG A 386 -5.02 -14.44 13.31
CA ARG A 386 -4.54 -13.58 12.19
C ARG A 386 -3.72 -12.37 12.66
N SER A 387 -3.72 -12.06 13.95
CA SER A 387 -2.88 -10.99 14.49
C SER A 387 -1.47 -11.50 14.73
N ILE A 388 -0.47 -10.92 14.06
CA ILE A 388 0.93 -11.34 14.22
C ILE A 388 1.44 -11.21 15.66
N ILE A 389 0.92 -10.24 16.44
CA ILE A 389 1.32 -10.05 17.83
C ILE A 389 0.62 -10.98 18.81
N ASN A 390 -0.45 -11.67 18.37
CA ASN A 390 -1.22 -12.54 19.24
C ASN A 390 -0.45 -13.84 19.57
N PRO A 391 -0.53 -14.35 20.80
CA PRO A 391 0.05 -15.65 21.14
C PRO A 391 -0.53 -16.82 20.32
N TYR A 392 -1.77 -16.69 19.85
CA TYR A 392 -2.47 -17.71 19.04
C TYR A 392 -2.27 -17.51 17.52
N TYR A 393 -1.39 -16.61 17.10
CA TYR A 393 -1.13 -16.38 15.68
C TYR A 393 -0.79 -17.66 14.93
N ASN A 394 -1.48 -17.91 13.83
CA ASN A 394 -1.25 -19.09 12.99
C ASN A 394 -0.04 -18.87 12.07
N GLN A 395 1.14 -19.32 12.49
CA GLN A 395 2.38 -19.23 11.71
C GLN A 395 2.42 -20.16 10.49
N GLU A 396 1.52 -21.14 10.44
CA GLU A 396 1.41 -22.11 9.33
C GLU A 396 0.46 -21.62 8.22
N ARG A 397 -0.16 -20.44 8.40
CA ARG A 397 -0.98 -19.83 7.36
C ARG A 397 -0.13 -19.60 6.11
N LYS A 398 -0.59 -20.15 4.98
CA LYS A 398 0.08 -19.93 3.70
C LYS A 398 0.00 -18.47 3.29
N ARG A 399 1.07 -17.97 2.70
CA ARG A 399 1.12 -16.65 2.09
C ARG A 399 0.92 -16.80 0.59
N ILE A 400 -0.35 -16.69 0.16
CA ILE A 400 -0.74 -16.90 -1.23
C ILE A 400 -0.80 -15.56 -1.96
N PHE A 401 0.07 -15.41 -2.94
CA PHE A 401 0.05 -14.30 -3.87
C PHE A 401 -0.54 -14.78 -5.20
N LEU A 402 -1.71 -14.25 -5.58
CA LEU A 402 -2.52 -14.75 -6.69
C LEU A 402 -2.82 -16.25 -6.50
N ASP A 403 -2.17 -17.12 -7.25
CA ASP A 403 -2.28 -18.59 -7.19
C ASP A 403 -1.01 -19.27 -6.68
N LYS A 404 0.01 -18.50 -6.26
CA LYS A 404 1.33 -18.99 -5.88
C LYS A 404 1.53 -18.95 -4.37
N ASP A 405 2.03 -20.06 -3.83
CA ASP A 405 2.53 -20.10 -2.47
C ASP A 405 3.89 -19.38 -2.42
N TYR A 406 3.91 -18.19 -1.79
CA TYR A 406 5.12 -17.36 -1.72
C TYR A 406 6.30 -18.08 -1.06
N ASP A 407 6.05 -18.87 -0.02
CA ASP A 407 7.09 -19.57 0.72
C ASP A 407 7.76 -20.67 -0.11
N ASN A 408 7.05 -21.23 -1.09
CA ASN A 408 7.52 -22.25 -2.02
C ASN A 408 7.78 -21.71 -3.45
N TRP A 409 7.66 -20.42 -3.66
CA TRP A 409 7.89 -19.78 -4.95
C TRP A 409 9.39 -19.73 -5.26
N GLN A 410 9.79 -20.45 -6.31
CA GLN A 410 11.15 -20.48 -6.86
C GLN A 410 11.39 -19.34 -7.86
#